data_d17ade0601f410820a8a82f5ccd56a30
#
_entry.id   d17ade0601f410820a8a82f5ccd56a30
#
_cell.length_a   1.000
_cell.length_b   1.000
_cell.length_c   1.000
_cell.angle_alpha   90.00
_cell.angle_beta   90.00
_cell.angle_gamma   90.00
#
_symmetry.space_group_name_H-M   'P 1'
#
loop_
_entity.id
_entity.type
_entity.pdbx_description
1 polymer ?
#
loop_
_entity_poly.entity_id
_entity_poly.type
_entity_poly.pdbx_seq_one_letter_code
_entity_poly.pdbx_strand_id
1 'polypeptide(L)'
;MEKNKVFAVIDTNVIVSALLSRNNKESNTSRVFEAILDGRITPLYNEEILDEYKEVLGRSKFPFYKEDVEMVEILMVTVGLKLGRTTSFEGVFPDPKDVVFYEVRLSKDDAYLVMGNIKHFPQKPFVVTPAEMVSILGL
;
A
#
# COMPACT_ATOMS: atom_id res chain seq x y z
N MET A 1 12.15 9.38 22.09
CA MET A 1 12.78 9.26 20.78
C MET A 1 11.75 8.83 19.74
N GLU A 2 11.67 9.54 18.66
CA GLU A 2 10.72 9.19 17.61
C GLU A 2 11.16 7.94 16.86
N LYS A 3 10.18 7.09 16.59
CA LYS A 3 10.38 5.95 15.72
C LYS A 3 10.38 6.43 14.26
N ASN A 4 11.00 5.66 13.39
CA ASN A 4 10.99 5.95 11.96
C ASN A 4 9.55 6.00 11.46
N LYS A 5 9.22 7.09 10.79
CA LYS A 5 7.92 7.29 10.14
C LYS A 5 8.16 7.51 8.66
N VAL A 6 7.33 6.89 7.84
CA VAL A 6 7.47 6.99 6.39
C VAL A 6 6.12 7.23 5.73
N PHE A 7 6.17 7.79 4.53
CA PHE A 7 5.01 7.84 3.64
C PHE A 7 5.14 6.70 2.63
N ALA A 8 4.03 6.04 2.33
CA ALA A 8 4.07 4.94 1.38
C ALA A 8 2.74 4.75 0.66
N VAL A 9 2.82 4.45 -0.62
CA VAL A 9 1.70 3.90 -1.37
C VAL A 9 1.73 2.40 -1.15
N ILE A 10 0.58 1.80 -0.85
CA ILE A 10 0.49 0.37 -0.57
C ILE A 10 -0.26 -0.31 -1.71
N ASP A 11 0.42 -1.21 -2.41
CA ASP A 11 -0.20 -1.97 -3.49
C ASP A 11 -1.35 -2.82 -2.95
N THR A 12 -2.40 -2.99 -3.75
CA THR A 12 -3.61 -3.72 -3.34
C THR A 12 -3.29 -5.13 -2.83
N ASN A 13 -2.36 -5.83 -3.47
CA ASN A 13 -2.03 -7.20 -3.07
C ASN A 13 -1.40 -7.27 -1.69
N VAL A 14 -0.72 -6.22 -1.25
CA VAL A 14 -0.18 -6.15 0.12
C VAL A 14 -1.32 -6.06 1.13
N ILE A 15 -2.36 -5.28 0.83
CA ILE A 15 -3.55 -5.19 1.69
C ILE A 15 -4.26 -6.56 1.74
N VAL A 16 -4.46 -7.19 0.59
CA VAL A 16 -5.08 -8.52 0.51
C VAL A 16 -4.32 -9.52 1.38
N SER A 17 -3.00 -9.57 1.21
CA SER A 17 -2.15 -10.50 1.94
C SER A 17 -2.19 -10.23 3.45
N ALA A 18 -2.20 -8.96 3.86
CA ALA A 18 -2.29 -8.60 5.27
C ALA A 18 -3.60 -9.10 5.89
N LEU A 19 -4.72 -8.93 5.20
CA LEU A 19 -6.00 -9.40 5.70
C LEU A 19 -6.09 -10.91 5.73
N LEU A 20 -5.54 -11.60 4.72
CA LEU A 20 -5.52 -13.07 4.71
C LEU A 20 -4.65 -13.63 5.83
N SER A 21 -3.61 -12.92 6.22
CA SER A 21 -2.67 -13.36 7.26
C SER A 21 -2.87 -12.66 8.60
N ARG A 22 -4.04 -12.05 8.83
CA ARG A 22 -4.28 -11.25 10.05
C ARG A 22 -4.13 -12.04 11.35
N ASN A 23 -4.23 -13.37 11.29
CA ASN A 23 -4.01 -14.24 12.46
C ASN A 23 -2.53 -14.58 12.64
N ASN A 24 -1.67 -14.21 11.69
CA ASN A 24 -0.23 -14.38 11.78
C ASN A 24 0.44 -13.00 11.82
N LYS A 25 0.58 -12.47 13.02
CA LYS A 25 1.13 -11.12 13.23
C LYS A 25 2.60 -11.00 12.89
N GLU A 26 3.28 -12.11 12.64
CA GLU A 26 4.69 -12.10 12.26
C GLU A 26 4.91 -12.03 10.76
N SER A 27 3.85 -12.18 9.95
CA SER A 27 3.99 -12.03 8.50
C SER A 27 4.38 -10.59 8.16
N ASN A 28 5.17 -10.42 7.12
CA ASN A 28 5.64 -9.09 6.73
C ASN A 28 4.50 -8.18 6.32
N THR A 29 3.50 -8.70 5.62
CA THR A 29 2.34 -7.87 5.21
C THR A 29 1.50 -7.46 6.43
N SER A 30 1.34 -8.34 7.42
CA SER A 30 0.67 -7.97 8.67
C SER A 30 1.43 -6.89 9.43
N ARG A 31 2.76 -6.96 9.45
CA ARG A 31 3.58 -5.94 10.10
C ARG A 31 3.49 -4.59 9.40
N VAL A 32 3.43 -4.59 8.07
CA VAL A 32 3.20 -3.36 7.31
C VAL A 32 1.83 -2.77 7.65
N PHE A 33 0.79 -3.60 7.68
CA PHE A 33 -0.55 -3.14 8.02
C PHE A 33 -0.62 -2.60 9.45
N GLU A 34 0.00 -3.28 10.39
CA GLU A 34 0.10 -2.83 11.78
C GLU A 34 0.81 -1.48 11.89
N ALA A 35 1.85 -1.27 11.08
CA ALA A 35 2.57 0.00 11.04
C ALA A 35 1.69 1.14 10.54
N ILE A 36 0.73 0.86 9.66
CA ILE A 36 -0.28 1.85 9.25
C ILE A 36 -1.19 2.17 10.44
N LEU A 37 -1.65 1.14 11.14
CA LEU A 37 -2.55 1.32 12.28
C LEU A 37 -1.91 2.11 13.42
N ASP A 38 -0.61 1.95 13.66
CA ASP A 38 0.06 2.63 14.76
C ASP A 38 0.78 3.93 14.34
N GLY A 39 0.59 4.37 13.09
CA GLY A 39 1.06 5.68 12.63
C GLY A 39 2.50 5.73 12.15
N ARG A 40 3.19 4.60 12.02
CA ARG A 40 4.56 4.58 11.49
C ARG A 40 4.60 4.66 9.96
N ILE A 41 3.55 4.20 9.30
CA ILE A 41 3.35 4.41 7.88
C ILE A 41 2.14 5.32 7.70
N THR A 42 2.32 6.43 7.00
CA THR A 42 1.20 7.24 6.51
C THR A 42 0.92 6.81 5.09
N PRO A 43 -0.19 6.11 4.84
CA PRO A 43 -0.48 5.64 3.48
C PRO A 43 -0.89 6.79 2.58
N LEU A 44 -0.38 6.76 1.35
CA LEU A 44 -0.75 7.71 0.32
C LEU A 44 -1.83 7.08 -0.56
N TYR A 45 -2.84 7.87 -0.92
CA TYR A 45 -3.94 7.36 -1.72
C TYR A 45 -4.57 8.45 -2.56
N ASN A 46 -5.39 8.02 -3.52
CA ASN A 46 -6.33 8.86 -4.23
C ASN A 46 -7.62 8.07 -4.43
N GLU A 47 -8.60 8.66 -5.11
CA GLU A 47 -9.88 7.97 -5.33
C GLU A 47 -9.71 6.69 -6.16
N GLU A 48 -8.82 6.70 -7.15
CA GLU A 48 -8.57 5.53 -7.99
C GLU A 48 -8.00 4.36 -7.17
N ILE A 49 -7.07 4.65 -6.25
CA ILE A 49 -6.48 3.63 -5.37
C ILE A 49 -7.55 3.08 -4.41
N LEU A 50 -8.38 3.95 -3.82
CA LEU A 50 -9.46 3.49 -2.95
C LEU A 50 -10.44 2.59 -3.70
N ASP A 51 -10.80 2.98 -4.92
CA ASP A 51 -11.72 2.20 -5.75
C ASP A 51 -11.12 0.83 -6.08
N GLU A 52 -9.83 0.78 -6.36
CA GLU A 52 -9.13 -0.48 -6.61
C GLU A 52 -9.14 -1.38 -5.36
N TYR A 53 -8.86 -0.82 -4.19
CA TYR A 53 -8.93 -1.59 -2.95
C TYR A 53 -10.33 -2.19 -2.75
N LYS A 54 -11.37 -1.37 -2.90
CA LYS A 54 -12.75 -1.83 -2.69
C LYS A 54 -13.17 -2.89 -3.71
N GLU A 55 -12.80 -2.70 -4.97
CA GLU A 55 -13.13 -3.65 -6.03
C GLU A 55 -12.47 -5.00 -5.79
N VAL A 56 -11.17 -5.01 -5.51
CA VAL A 56 -10.42 -6.25 -5.34
C VAL A 56 -10.83 -6.96 -4.06
N LEU A 57 -10.93 -6.24 -2.94
CA LEU A 57 -11.29 -6.84 -1.65
C LEU A 57 -12.74 -7.37 -1.66
N GLY A 58 -13.60 -6.80 -2.49
CA GLY A 58 -14.99 -7.25 -2.62
C GLY A 58 -15.20 -8.44 -3.54
N ARG A 59 -14.14 -8.98 -4.15
CA ARG A 59 -14.27 -10.12 -5.06
C ARG A 59 -14.68 -11.37 -4.29
N SER A 60 -15.59 -12.17 -4.88
CA SER A 60 -16.14 -13.35 -4.23
C SER A 60 -15.11 -14.43 -3.91
N LYS A 61 -13.94 -14.41 -4.56
CA LYS A 61 -12.89 -15.38 -4.27
C LYS A 61 -12.21 -15.17 -2.92
N PHE A 62 -12.42 -14.02 -2.28
CA PHE A 62 -11.82 -13.71 -0.99
C PHE A 62 -12.83 -13.89 0.15
N PRO A 63 -12.38 -14.36 1.33
CA PRO A 63 -13.25 -14.59 2.47
C PRO A 63 -13.47 -13.31 3.31
N PHE A 64 -13.51 -12.14 2.66
CA PHE A 64 -13.66 -10.88 3.36
C PHE A 64 -15.13 -10.50 3.49
N TYR A 65 -15.48 -9.97 4.65
CA TYR A 65 -16.80 -9.40 4.89
C TYR A 65 -16.84 -7.96 4.38
N LYS A 66 -18.05 -7.47 4.17
CA LYS A 66 -18.25 -6.06 3.81
C LYS A 66 -17.58 -5.11 4.80
N GLU A 67 -17.64 -5.47 6.09
CA GLU A 67 -17.03 -4.68 7.17
C GLU A 67 -15.50 -4.61 7.04
N ASP A 68 -14.86 -5.65 6.52
CA ASP A 68 -13.41 -5.63 6.27
C ASP A 68 -13.05 -4.60 5.19
N VAL A 69 -13.84 -4.55 4.13
CA VAL A 69 -13.63 -3.61 3.02
C VAL A 69 -13.84 -2.17 3.51
N GLU A 70 -14.91 -1.94 4.25
CA GLU A 70 -15.22 -0.62 4.81
C GLU A 70 -14.14 -0.18 5.79
N MET A 71 -13.59 -1.08 6.58
CA MET A 71 -12.52 -0.77 7.53
C MET A 71 -11.27 -0.29 6.81
N VAL A 72 -10.89 -0.92 5.71
CA VAL A 72 -9.73 -0.48 4.93
C VAL A 72 -9.95 0.93 4.39
N GLU A 73 -11.13 1.19 3.83
CA GLU A 73 -11.45 2.52 3.31
C GLU A 73 -11.39 3.58 4.41
N ILE A 74 -12.01 3.32 5.54
CA ILE A 74 -12.02 4.26 6.68
C ILE A 74 -10.60 4.49 7.19
N LEU A 75 -9.80 3.43 7.28
CA LEU A 75 -8.41 3.55 7.74
C LEU A 75 -7.62 4.47 6.82
N MET A 76 -7.69 4.27 5.50
CA MET A 76 -6.95 5.09 4.55
C MET A 76 -7.35 6.55 4.62
N VAL A 77 -8.65 6.83 4.70
CA VAL A 77 -9.17 8.20 4.78
C VAL A 77 -8.80 8.86 6.12
N THR A 78 -8.79 8.08 7.19
CA THR A 78 -8.55 8.63 8.53
C THR A 78 -7.08 8.95 8.78
N VAL A 79 -6.17 8.03 8.40
CA VAL A 79 -4.74 8.19 8.73
C VAL A 79 -3.86 8.51 7.52
N GLY A 80 -4.42 8.39 6.32
CA GLY A 80 -3.65 8.57 5.09
C GLY A 80 -3.60 10.00 4.61
N LEU A 81 -2.78 10.22 3.59
CA LEU A 81 -2.65 11.50 2.90
C LEU A 81 -3.14 11.34 1.47
N LYS A 82 -4.18 12.10 1.13
CA LYS A 82 -4.74 12.07 -0.22
C LYS A 82 -3.89 12.92 -1.16
N LEU A 83 -3.43 12.34 -2.25
CA LEU A 83 -2.59 13.01 -3.25
C LEU A 83 -3.14 12.77 -4.65
N GLY A 84 -2.93 13.76 -5.54
CA GLY A 84 -3.23 13.59 -6.94
C GLY A 84 -2.10 12.88 -7.68
N ARG A 85 -2.31 12.65 -8.98
CA ARG A 85 -1.29 12.12 -9.89
C ARG A 85 -0.62 13.31 -10.59
N THR A 86 0.25 14.02 -9.86
CA THR A 86 0.86 15.24 -10.40
C THR A 86 2.05 14.95 -11.31
N THR A 87 2.61 13.75 -11.24
CA THR A 87 3.74 13.33 -12.06
C THR A 87 3.35 12.11 -12.88
N SER A 88 3.36 12.24 -14.20
CA SER A 88 3.03 11.15 -15.10
C SER A 88 4.23 10.24 -15.31
N PHE A 89 3.97 8.94 -15.44
CA PHE A 89 4.97 7.97 -15.85
C PHE A 89 4.70 7.57 -17.30
N GLU A 90 5.69 7.74 -18.17
CA GLU A 90 5.55 7.48 -19.59
C GLU A 90 5.98 6.08 -20.01
N GLY A 91 6.47 5.27 -19.08
CA GLY A 91 6.83 3.88 -19.35
C GLY A 91 5.64 2.97 -19.50
N VAL A 92 5.93 1.70 -19.76
CA VAL A 92 4.92 0.66 -19.94
C VAL A 92 4.91 -0.26 -18.71
N PHE A 93 3.72 -0.55 -18.19
CA PHE A 93 3.52 -1.52 -17.13
C PHE A 93 2.86 -2.78 -17.68
N PRO A 94 3.22 -3.96 -17.16
CA PRO A 94 2.51 -5.19 -17.52
C PRO A 94 1.00 -5.11 -17.25
N ASP A 95 0.61 -4.48 -16.15
CA ASP A 95 -0.79 -4.21 -15.82
C ASP A 95 -0.99 -2.69 -15.77
N PRO A 96 -1.82 -2.12 -16.68
CA PRO A 96 -2.07 -0.69 -16.70
C PRO A 96 -2.63 -0.14 -15.39
N LYS A 97 -3.31 -0.96 -14.59
CA LYS A 97 -3.87 -0.54 -13.30
C LYS A 97 -2.78 -0.19 -12.27
N ASP A 98 -1.57 -0.72 -12.44
CA ASP A 98 -0.46 -0.45 -11.52
C ASP A 98 0.10 0.95 -11.69
N VAL A 99 -0.14 1.59 -12.82
CA VAL A 99 0.40 2.92 -13.13
C VAL A 99 -0.03 3.94 -12.08
N VAL A 100 -1.29 3.90 -11.63
CA VAL A 100 -1.78 4.88 -10.66
C VAL A 100 -0.98 4.82 -9.34
N PHE A 101 -0.65 3.62 -8.88
CA PHE A 101 0.14 3.46 -7.64
C PHE A 101 1.51 4.10 -7.81
N TYR A 102 2.16 3.85 -8.92
CA TYR A 102 3.48 4.40 -9.20
C TYR A 102 3.44 5.93 -9.32
N GLU A 103 2.46 6.47 -10.02
CA GLU A 103 2.35 7.92 -10.22
C GLU A 103 2.00 8.66 -8.93
N VAL A 104 1.17 8.08 -8.07
CA VAL A 104 0.89 8.67 -6.77
C VAL A 104 2.17 8.71 -5.92
N ARG A 105 2.98 7.65 -5.96
CA ARG A 105 4.28 7.68 -5.29
C ARG A 105 5.17 8.78 -5.85
N LEU A 106 5.22 8.95 -7.16
CA LEU A 106 6.04 10.00 -7.78
C LEU A 106 5.58 11.40 -7.39
N SER A 107 4.36 11.56 -6.92
CA SER A 107 3.82 12.85 -6.50
C SER A 107 4.30 13.27 -5.11
N LYS A 108 5.10 12.44 -4.43
CA LYS A 108 5.70 12.79 -3.14
C LYS A 108 7.11 12.23 -3.06
N ASP A 109 8.10 13.12 -3.02
CA ASP A 109 9.51 12.79 -3.22
C ASP A 109 10.10 11.80 -2.20
N ASP A 110 9.64 11.84 -0.96
CA ASP A 110 10.21 11.02 0.11
C ASP A 110 9.37 9.79 0.44
N ALA A 111 8.51 9.37 -0.47
CA ALA A 111 7.61 8.24 -0.24
C ALA A 111 8.16 6.95 -0.82
N TYR A 112 7.64 5.83 -0.29
CA TYR A 112 7.90 4.49 -0.81
C TYR A 112 6.68 3.97 -1.57
N LEU A 113 6.90 2.94 -2.37
CA LEU A 113 5.83 2.11 -2.92
C LEU A 113 6.08 0.69 -2.43
N VAL A 114 5.16 0.18 -1.61
CA VAL A 114 5.26 -1.16 -1.02
C VAL A 114 4.42 -2.13 -1.83
N MET A 115 5.05 -3.18 -2.33
CA MET A 115 4.36 -4.14 -3.19
C MET A 115 5.01 -5.52 -3.14
N GLY A 116 4.24 -6.55 -3.45
CA GLY A 116 4.72 -7.93 -3.38
C GLY A 116 5.57 -8.36 -4.56
N ASN A 117 5.23 -7.91 -5.77
CA ASN A 117 5.90 -8.35 -7.00
C ASN A 117 6.63 -7.20 -7.68
N ILE A 118 7.84 -6.91 -7.19
CA ILE A 118 8.64 -5.78 -7.68
C ILE A 118 9.09 -5.95 -9.13
N LYS A 119 9.01 -7.17 -9.69
CA LYS A 119 9.41 -7.42 -11.08
C LYS A 119 8.51 -6.69 -12.09
N HIS A 120 7.29 -6.35 -11.70
CA HIS A 120 6.34 -5.67 -12.57
C HIS A 120 6.48 -4.16 -12.54
N PHE A 121 7.42 -3.62 -11.74
CA PHE A 121 7.61 -2.19 -11.59
C PHE A 121 9.04 -1.78 -11.95
N PRO A 122 9.26 -0.52 -12.30
CA PRO A 122 10.61 -0.01 -12.50
C PRO A 122 11.46 -0.24 -11.25
N GLN A 123 12.69 -0.69 -11.44
CA GLN A 123 13.61 -0.92 -10.33
C GLN A 123 14.13 0.41 -9.81
N LYS A 124 13.60 0.84 -8.68
CA LYS A 124 13.98 2.08 -8.01
C LYS A 124 14.14 1.80 -6.52
N PRO A 125 15.01 2.55 -5.82
CA PRO A 125 15.21 2.34 -4.37
C PRO A 125 13.93 2.51 -3.55
N PHE A 126 12.94 3.26 -4.03
CA PHE A 126 11.70 3.50 -3.32
C PHE A 126 10.64 2.42 -3.58
N VAL A 127 10.86 1.51 -4.52
CA VAL A 127 9.96 0.37 -4.75
C VAL A 127 10.48 -0.79 -3.92
N VAL A 128 9.72 -1.16 -2.89
CA VAL A 128 10.18 -2.09 -1.86
C VAL A 128 9.14 -3.18 -1.59
N THR A 129 9.61 -4.32 -1.13
CA THR A 129 8.73 -5.41 -0.67
C THR A 129 8.28 -5.14 0.76
N PRO A 130 7.22 -5.85 1.25
CA PRO A 130 6.86 -5.77 2.66
C PRO A 130 8.02 -6.10 3.60
N ALA A 131 8.84 -7.11 3.27
CA ALA A 131 10.01 -7.47 4.09
C ALA A 131 11.01 -6.31 4.16
N GLU A 132 11.27 -5.65 3.03
CA GLU A 132 12.16 -4.50 2.99
C GLU A 132 11.59 -3.33 3.78
N MET A 133 10.29 -3.10 3.70
CA MET A 133 9.64 -2.03 4.48
C MET A 133 9.75 -2.31 5.98
N VAL A 134 9.55 -3.55 6.41
CA VAL A 134 9.71 -3.95 7.80
C VAL A 134 11.13 -3.61 8.28
N SER A 135 12.14 -3.89 7.46
CA SER A 135 13.53 -3.57 7.75
C SER A 135 13.77 -2.06 7.83
N ILE A 136 13.22 -1.30 6.89
CA ILE A 136 13.32 0.17 6.88
C ILE A 136 12.76 0.77 8.16
N LEU A 137 11.66 0.23 8.65
CA LEU A 137 11.02 0.70 9.88
C LEU A 137 11.73 0.24 11.15
N GLY A 138 12.69 -0.66 11.04
CA GLY A 138 13.42 -1.19 12.20
C GLY A 138 12.60 -2.19 13.02
N LEU A 139 11.70 -2.86 12.39
CA LEU A 139 10.81 -3.84 13.06
C LEU A 139 11.41 -5.23 13.15
#